data_bc75547fbc945a0eafe3b118e2593eb9
#
_entry.id   bc75547fbc945a0eafe3b118e2593eb9
#
_cell.length_a   1.000
_cell.length_b   1.000
_cell.length_c   1.000
_cell.angle_alpha   90.00
_cell.angle_beta   90.00
_cell.angle_gamma   90.00
#
_symmetry.space_group_name_H-M   'P 1'
#
loop_
_entity.id
_entity.type
_entity.pdbx_description
1 polymer ?
#
loop_
_entity_poly.entity_id
_entity_poly.type
_entity_poly.pdbx_seq_one_letter_code
_entity_poly.pdbx_strand_id
1 'polypeptide(L)'
;MKTIEIEVKEPIKLLELIDKTFPDFSRTKKKEILAHRVIIASRRITQFDFPLHEGMKVIIEGDEDRNKMMHGRMSVVFEDRYLMVVDKPVGLLSNSKFPNDITVITEINEYLIKRRSRQRAHIVHRLDRDTSGLLLVAKTKDVARQFEKDWKERVFDRSYIAVTWGAPVPASGTVRSWLTDNEYGVVSSPTDNGGKLAITHYKTLNKKGPYALVKMNLETGRRNQIRVHMRELGHPLLKDPIYGYRDDKSPLKRLALHAYRLFFTHPVTGKEIKLETPFPPEFTTLFDK
;
A
#
# COMPACT_ATOMS: atom_id res chain seq x y z
N MET A 1 -10.86 17.64 -18.73
CA MET A 1 -10.20 18.66 -17.88
C MET A 1 -8.98 18.06 -17.21
N LYS A 2 -7.99 18.87 -16.86
CA LYS A 2 -6.83 18.43 -16.04
C LYS A 2 -7.24 18.30 -14.57
N THR A 3 -6.52 17.50 -13.80
CA THR A 3 -6.65 17.48 -12.34
C THR A 3 -6.21 18.82 -11.77
N ILE A 4 -6.97 19.35 -10.84
CA ILE A 4 -6.67 20.59 -10.13
C ILE A 4 -6.66 20.35 -8.62
N GLU A 5 -5.74 21.01 -7.93
CA GLU A 5 -5.68 21.07 -6.46
C GLU A 5 -6.06 22.49 -6.05
N ILE A 6 -6.99 22.61 -5.11
CA ILE A 6 -7.52 23.87 -4.61
C ILE A 6 -7.26 23.91 -3.12
N GLU A 7 -6.57 24.92 -2.66
CA GLU A 7 -6.46 25.23 -1.23
C GLU A 7 -7.62 26.15 -0.83
N VAL A 8 -8.37 25.71 0.16
CA VAL A 8 -9.55 26.45 0.66
C VAL A 8 -9.07 27.65 1.47
N LYS A 9 -9.45 28.86 1.04
CA LYS A 9 -9.02 30.13 1.67
C LYS A 9 -9.98 30.65 2.73
N GLU A 10 -11.22 30.21 2.71
CA GLU A 10 -12.29 30.60 3.64
C GLU A 10 -13.26 29.44 3.84
N PRO A 11 -13.95 29.33 4.97
CA PRO A 11 -14.96 28.28 5.16
C PRO A 11 -16.03 28.34 4.08
N ILE A 12 -16.25 27.24 3.37
CA ILE A 12 -17.19 27.15 2.23
C ILE A 12 -17.76 25.71 2.15
N LYS A 13 -18.93 25.55 1.56
CA LYS A 13 -19.44 24.20 1.24
C LYS A 13 -18.85 23.66 -0.06
N LEU A 14 -18.68 22.34 -0.15
CA LEU A 14 -18.09 21.70 -1.33
C LEU A 14 -18.82 22.06 -2.64
N LEU A 15 -20.16 22.08 -2.65
CA LEU A 15 -20.94 22.46 -3.82
C LEU A 15 -20.62 23.90 -4.26
N GLU A 16 -20.54 24.83 -3.32
CA GLU A 16 -20.23 26.24 -3.59
C GLU A 16 -18.82 26.40 -4.16
N LEU A 17 -17.84 25.62 -3.63
CA LEU A 17 -16.48 25.59 -4.18
C LEU A 17 -16.49 25.10 -5.64
N ILE A 18 -17.24 24.05 -5.95
CA ILE A 18 -17.38 23.51 -7.31
C ILE A 18 -18.06 24.53 -8.24
N ASP A 19 -19.08 25.23 -7.76
CA ASP A 19 -19.77 26.27 -8.52
C ASP A 19 -18.85 27.46 -8.83
N LYS A 20 -18.08 27.93 -7.87
CA LYS A 20 -17.08 29.00 -8.05
C LYS A 20 -15.95 28.56 -9.00
N THR A 21 -15.52 27.31 -8.91
CA THR A 21 -14.38 26.79 -9.72
C THR A 21 -14.77 26.54 -11.18
N PHE A 22 -15.99 26.11 -11.43
CA PHE A 22 -16.49 25.74 -12.75
C PHE A 22 -17.82 26.47 -13.10
N PRO A 23 -17.82 27.78 -13.22
CA PRO A 23 -19.06 28.56 -13.48
C PRO A 23 -19.77 28.09 -14.75
N ASP A 24 -19.02 27.76 -15.81
CA ASP A 24 -19.53 27.41 -17.12
C ASP A 24 -19.98 25.95 -17.28
N PHE A 25 -19.79 25.13 -16.25
CA PHE A 25 -20.17 23.71 -16.33
C PHE A 25 -21.66 23.50 -16.07
N SER A 26 -22.27 22.62 -16.88
CA SER A 26 -23.67 22.24 -16.67
C SER A 26 -23.90 21.60 -15.30
N ARG A 27 -25.14 21.69 -14.80
CA ARG A 27 -25.53 21.03 -13.52
C ARG A 27 -25.21 19.54 -13.52
N THR A 28 -25.39 18.86 -14.65
CA THR A 28 -25.07 17.42 -14.80
C THR A 28 -23.57 17.17 -14.63
N LYS A 29 -22.71 18.02 -15.24
CA LYS A 29 -21.26 17.90 -15.13
C LYS A 29 -20.78 18.17 -13.69
N LYS A 30 -21.34 19.17 -13.01
CA LYS A 30 -21.05 19.48 -11.61
C LYS A 30 -21.45 18.33 -10.68
N LYS A 31 -22.62 17.71 -10.90
CA LYS A 31 -23.05 16.50 -10.16
C LYS A 31 -22.09 15.31 -10.38
N GLU A 32 -21.62 15.12 -11.60
CA GLU A 32 -20.63 14.08 -11.90
C GLU A 32 -19.30 14.32 -11.15
N ILE A 33 -18.83 15.57 -11.09
CA ILE A 33 -17.64 15.95 -10.33
C ILE A 33 -17.84 15.61 -8.84
N LEU A 34 -18.93 16.07 -8.24
CA LEU A 34 -19.24 15.81 -6.84
C LEU A 34 -19.36 14.31 -6.53
N ALA A 35 -19.98 13.53 -7.40
CA ALA A 35 -20.19 12.10 -7.18
C ALA A 35 -18.92 11.26 -7.33
N HIS A 36 -17.94 11.70 -8.14
CA HIS A 36 -16.87 10.79 -8.59
C HIS A 36 -15.47 11.39 -8.62
N ARG A 37 -15.27 12.69 -8.38
CA ARG A 37 -14.00 13.36 -8.68
C ARG A 37 -13.36 14.11 -7.51
N VAL A 38 -14.04 14.26 -6.38
CA VAL A 38 -13.55 15.06 -5.25
C VAL A 38 -12.84 14.19 -4.24
N ILE A 39 -11.61 14.58 -3.90
CA ILE A 39 -10.76 13.91 -2.92
C ILE A 39 -10.28 14.95 -1.91
N ILE A 40 -10.46 14.63 -0.63
CA ILE A 40 -9.98 15.42 0.50
C ILE A 40 -9.30 14.47 1.48
N ALA A 41 -8.08 14.76 1.90
CA ALA A 41 -7.31 13.95 2.84
C ALA A 41 -7.26 12.44 2.43
N SER A 42 -7.05 12.18 1.13
CA SER A 42 -7.04 10.82 0.54
C SER A 42 -8.38 10.07 0.62
N ARG A 43 -9.50 10.78 0.81
CA ARG A 43 -10.85 10.21 0.80
C ARG A 43 -11.68 10.82 -0.31
N ARG A 44 -12.45 9.99 -0.99
CA ARG A 44 -13.45 10.48 -1.96
C ARG A 44 -14.66 11.02 -1.19
N ILE A 45 -14.99 12.30 -1.44
CA ILE A 45 -16.13 12.96 -0.82
C ILE A 45 -17.24 13.08 -1.87
N THR A 46 -18.41 12.54 -1.54
CA THR A 46 -19.61 12.56 -2.38
C THR A 46 -20.73 13.43 -1.82
N GLN A 47 -20.58 13.89 -0.59
CA GLN A 47 -21.54 14.73 0.11
C GLN A 47 -21.41 16.17 -0.40
N PHE A 48 -22.44 16.69 -1.07
CA PHE A 48 -22.42 17.99 -1.74
C PHE A 48 -22.35 19.19 -0.77
N ASP A 49 -22.86 19.03 0.45
CA ASP A 49 -22.85 20.04 1.51
C ASP A 49 -21.69 19.84 2.51
N PHE A 50 -20.68 19.04 2.14
CA PHE A 50 -19.52 18.78 2.97
C PHE A 50 -18.85 20.11 3.34
N PRO A 51 -18.63 20.38 4.65
CA PRO A 51 -18.02 21.63 5.10
C PRO A 51 -16.51 21.59 4.83
N LEU A 52 -16.01 22.63 4.19
CA LEU A 52 -14.60 22.85 3.94
C LEU A 52 -14.11 23.98 4.85
N HIS A 53 -12.96 23.78 5.44
CA HIS A 53 -12.30 24.76 6.34
C HIS A 53 -11.05 25.32 5.66
N GLU A 54 -10.65 26.51 6.06
CA GLU A 54 -9.41 27.15 5.61
C GLU A 54 -8.20 26.20 5.75
N GLY A 55 -7.32 26.19 4.74
CA GLY A 55 -6.15 25.31 4.66
C GLY A 55 -6.45 23.89 4.16
N MET A 56 -7.71 23.48 3.98
CA MET A 56 -8.00 22.19 3.37
C MET A 56 -7.61 22.16 1.90
N LYS A 57 -7.00 21.05 1.48
CA LYS A 57 -6.69 20.78 0.08
C LYS A 57 -7.76 19.88 -0.54
N VAL A 58 -8.41 20.40 -1.58
CA VAL A 58 -9.42 19.71 -2.37
C VAL A 58 -8.82 19.37 -3.72
N ILE A 59 -8.76 18.09 -4.06
CA ILE A 59 -8.32 17.62 -5.38
C ILE A 59 -9.55 17.26 -6.19
N ILE A 60 -9.65 17.85 -7.40
CA ILE A 60 -10.69 17.52 -8.38
C ILE A 60 -10.04 16.83 -9.56
N GLU A 61 -10.30 15.52 -9.71
CA GLU A 61 -9.69 14.68 -10.73
C GLU A 61 -10.10 15.06 -12.15
N GLY A 62 -9.12 15.18 -13.01
CA GLY A 62 -9.29 15.40 -14.45
C GLY A 62 -9.67 14.15 -15.22
N ASP A 63 -10.08 14.32 -16.49
CA ASP A 63 -10.45 13.20 -17.37
C ASP A 63 -9.22 12.35 -17.76
N GLU A 64 -8.04 12.97 -17.88
CA GLU A 64 -6.79 12.28 -18.21
C GLU A 64 -6.31 11.39 -17.07
N ASP A 65 -6.49 11.83 -15.84
CA ASP A 65 -6.06 11.09 -14.65
C ASP A 65 -7.02 9.94 -14.32
N ARG A 66 -8.28 10.01 -14.76
CA ARG A 66 -9.22 8.88 -14.66
C ARG A 66 -8.82 7.66 -15.50
N ASN A 67 -7.97 7.82 -16.49
CA ASN A 67 -7.42 6.72 -17.29
C ASN A 67 -6.16 6.11 -16.67
N LYS A 68 -5.53 6.80 -15.74
CA LYS A 68 -4.48 6.26 -14.87
C LYS A 68 -5.13 5.75 -13.59
N MET A 69 -4.62 4.68 -13.00
CA MET A 69 -5.00 4.32 -11.64
C MET A 69 -4.62 5.48 -10.71
N MET A 70 -5.49 5.78 -9.73
CA MET A 70 -5.29 6.89 -8.82
C MET A 70 -3.91 6.84 -8.14
N HIS A 71 -3.44 8.02 -7.72
CA HIS A 71 -2.07 8.29 -7.34
C HIS A 71 -1.04 8.17 -8.46
N GLY A 72 -1.43 8.03 -9.73
CA GLY A 72 -0.57 8.16 -10.91
C GLY A 72 0.70 7.27 -10.93
N ARG A 73 0.87 6.42 -9.90
CA ARG A 73 2.06 5.61 -9.62
C ARG A 73 1.75 4.12 -9.48
N MET A 74 0.50 3.73 -9.33
CA MET A 74 0.13 2.32 -9.27
C MET A 74 0.10 1.74 -10.68
N SER A 75 0.92 0.74 -10.96
CA SER A 75 0.98 0.06 -12.24
C SER A 75 0.46 -1.38 -12.13
N VAL A 76 -0.14 -1.87 -13.21
CA VAL A 76 -0.50 -3.28 -13.34
C VAL A 76 0.73 -4.04 -13.77
N VAL A 77 1.19 -4.97 -12.94
CA VAL A 77 2.36 -5.84 -13.21
C VAL A 77 1.91 -7.13 -13.90
N PHE A 78 0.75 -7.64 -13.53
CA PHE A 78 0.14 -8.83 -14.14
C PHE A 78 -1.37 -8.69 -14.12
N GLU A 79 -2.04 -9.08 -15.19
CA GLU A 79 -3.49 -9.17 -15.26
C GLU A 79 -3.90 -10.33 -16.18
N ASP A 80 -4.85 -11.14 -15.70
CA ASP A 80 -5.58 -12.09 -16.53
C ASP A 80 -7.09 -12.04 -16.25
N ARG A 81 -7.83 -13.08 -16.66
CA ARG A 81 -9.27 -13.18 -16.40
C ARG A 81 -9.60 -13.24 -14.90
N TYR A 82 -8.73 -13.77 -14.05
CA TYR A 82 -9.00 -14.17 -12.67
C TYR A 82 -8.29 -13.32 -11.63
N LEU A 83 -7.11 -12.83 -11.96
CA LEU A 83 -6.17 -12.19 -11.06
C LEU A 83 -5.68 -10.87 -11.62
N MET A 84 -5.25 -10.01 -10.70
CA MET A 84 -4.45 -8.82 -10.99
C MET A 84 -3.36 -8.69 -9.93
N VAL A 85 -2.14 -8.37 -10.34
CA VAL A 85 -1.06 -7.95 -9.45
C VAL A 85 -0.67 -6.52 -9.80
N VAL A 86 -0.65 -5.68 -8.80
CA VAL A 86 -0.28 -4.26 -8.95
C VAL A 86 0.97 -3.95 -8.14
N ASP A 87 1.74 -2.97 -8.60
CA ASP A 87 2.77 -2.33 -7.79
C ASP A 87 2.13 -1.20 -6.99
N LYS A 88 1.84 -1.48 -5.71
CA LYS A 88 1.16 -0.55 -4.81
C LYS A 88 2.11 0.59 -4.40
N PRO A 89 1.74 1.85 -4.58
CA PRO A 89 2.53 2.95 -4.06
C PRO A 89 2.50 3.01 -2.52
N VAL A 90 3.46 3.71 -1.94
CA VAL A 90 3.43 4.12 -0.53
C VAL A 90 2.25 5.07 -0.28
N GLY A 91 1.68 5.01 0.93
CA GLY A 91 0.59 5.89 1.37
C GLY A 91 -0.82 5.42 1.00
N LEU A 92 -0.96 4.42 0.10
CA LEU A 92 -2.23 3.85 -0.31
C LEU A 92 -2.61 2.63 0.54
N LEU A 93 -3.83 2.61 1.08
CA LEU A 93 -4.37 1.45 1.78
C LEU A 93 -4.64 0.30 0.80
N SER A 94 -4.35 -0.95 1.19
CA SER A 94 -4.73 -2.13 0.40
C SER A 94 -6.25 -2.28 0.33
N ASN A 95 -6.92 -2.12 1.46
CA ASN A 95 -8.37 -2.17 1.64
C ASN A 95 -8.78 -1.37 2.88
N SER A 96 -10.06 -0.99 2.98
CA SER A 96 -10.63 -0.31 4.14
C SER A 96 -12.06 -0.82 4.43
N LYS A 97 -12.49 -0.69 5.67
CA LYS A 97 -13.88 -0.89 6.08
C LYS A 97 -14.76 0.35 5.82
N PHE A 98 -14.14 1.49 5.58
CA PHE A 98 -14.84 2.73 5.29
C PHE A 98 -15.06 2.87 3.78
N PRO A 99 -16.29 3.04 3.31
CA PRO A 99 -16.62 3.00 1.87
C PRO A 99 -16.02 4.17 1.07
N ASN A 100 -15.75 5.29 1.72
CA ASN A 100 -15.21 6.49 1.08
C ASN A 100 -13.68 6.52 1.04
N ASP A 101 -13.00 5.56 1.67
CA ASP A 101 -11.54 5.51 1.61
C ASP A 101 -11.07 5.08 0.22
N ILE A 102 -10.05 5.78 -0.25
CA ILE A 102 -9.33 5.39 -1.45
C ILE A 102 -8.37 4.27 -1.10
N THR A 103 -8.51 3.15 -1.77
CA THR A 103 -7.73 1.94 -1.53
C THR A 103 -7.35 1.29 -2.85
N VAL A 104 -6.40 0.35 -2.84
CA VAL A 104 -6.10 -0.45 -4.03
C VAL A 104 -7.36 -1.13 -4.58
N ILE A 105 -8.22 -1.65 -3.71
CA ILE A 105 -9.46 -2.34 -4.13
C ILE A 105 -10.43 -1.37 -4.81
N THR A 106 -10.61 -0.15 -4.29
CA THR A 106 -11.48 0.84 -4.92
C THR A 106 -10.93 1.28 -6.27
N GLU A 107 -9.61 1.50 -6.38
CA GLU A 107 -8.94 1.86 -7.63
C GLU A 107 -9.09 0.78 -8.71
N ILE A 108 -8.83 -0.49 -8.35
CA ILE A 108 -9.00 -1.61 -9.28
C ILE A 108 -10.47 -1.76 -9.69
N ASN A 109 -11.43 -1.55 -8.79
CA ASN A 109 -12.84 -1.60 -9.15
C ASN A 109 -13.21 -0.49 -10.14
N GLU A 110 -12.70 0.72 -9.99
CA GLU A 110 -12.90 1.80 -10.96
C GLU A 110 -12.27 1.46 -12.32
N TYR A 111 -11.05 0.90 -12.33
CA TYR A 111 -10.40 0.43 -13.53
C TYR A 111 -11.23 -0.65 -14.25
N LEU A 112 -11.76 -1.63 -13.52
CA LEU A 112 -12.61 -2.69 -14.09
C LEU A 112 -13.94 -2.12 -14.65
N ILE A 113 -14.57 -1.17 -13.95
CA ILE A 113 -15.79 -0.50 -14.41
C ILE A 113 -15.53 0.29 -15.72
N LYS A 114 -14.43 1.03 -15.80
CA LYS A 114 -14.03 1.76 -17.02
C LYS A 114 -13.86 0.83 -18.23
N ARG A 115 -13.40 -0.40 -17.99
CA ARG A 115 -13.27 -1.46 -19.00
C ARG A 115 -14.56 -2.25 -19.24
N ARG A 116 -15.71 -1.80 -18.72
CA ARG A 116 -17.01 -2.47 -18.80
C ARG A 116 -17.00 -3.91 -18.27
N SER A 117 -16.07 -4.23 -17.37
CA SER A 117 -16.02 -5.52 -16.71
C SER A 117 -17.13 -5.68 -15.69
N ARG A 118 -17.76 -6.86 -15.63
CA ARG A 118 -18.70 -7.23 -14.55
C ARG A 118 -18.02 -7.74 -13.29
N GLN A 119 -16.70 -7.91 -13.35
CA GLN A 119 -15.90 -8.42 -12.23
C GLN A 119 -15.72 -7.38 -11.14
N ARG A 120 -15.36 -7.85 -9.94
CA ARG A 120 -15.02 -7.01 -8.78
C ARG A 120 -13.71 -7.47 -8.17
N ALA A 121 -12.92 -6.53 -7.70
CA ALA A 121 -11.69 -6.78 -6.97
C ALA A 121 -11.97 -7.28 -5.56
N HIS A 122 -11.29 -8.35 -5.17
CA HIS A 122 -11.34 -8.95 -3.83
C HIS A 122 -9.94 -9.07 -3.29
N ILE A 123 -9.74 -8.62 -2.05
CA ILE A 123 -8.45 -8.73 -1.37
C ILE A 123 -8.15 -10.20 -1.07
N VAL A 124 -6.90 -10.63 -1.29
CA VAL A 124 -6.41 -11.96 -0.93
C VAL A 124 -5.29 -11.90 0.10
N HIS A 125 -4.53 -10.82 0.08
CA HIS A 125 -3.57 -10.45 1.13
C HIS A 125 -3.44 -8.93 1.18
N ARG A 126 -2.66 -8.43 2.12
CA ARG A 126 -2.49 -6.99 2.30
C ARG A 126 -1.04 -6.58 2.47
N LEU A 127 -0.74 -5.38 2.03
CA LEU A 127 0.42 -4.58 2.45
C LEU A 127 -0.06 -3.46 3.35
N ASP A 128 0.77 -3.04 4.28
CA ASP A 128 0.49 -1.87 5.11
C ASP A 128 0.45 -0.60 4.25
N ARG A 129 -0.20 0.46 4.73
CA ARG A 129 -0.37 1.72 4.01
C ARG A 129 0.95 2.23 3.42
N ASP A 130 1.99 2.25 4.26
CA ASP A 130 3.28 2.85 3.92
C ASP A 130 4.29 1.85 3.32
N THR A 131 3.89 0.58 3.17
CA THR A 131 4.64 -0.45 2.42
C THR A 131 4.27 -0.37 0.95
N SER A 132 5.25 -0.27 0.06
CA SER A 132 5.05 -0.32 -1.39
C SER A 132 5.32 -1.72 -1.95
N GLY A 133 4.96 -1.96 -3.22
CA GLY A 133 5.32 -3.17 -3.97
C GLY A 133 4.16 -4.07 -4.34
N LEU A 134 4.47 -5.30 -4.70
CA LEU A 134 3.56 -6.26 -5.31
C LEU A 134 2.40 -6.64 -4.39
N LEU A 135 1.18 -6.39 -4.86
CA LEU A 135 -0.07 -6.75 -4.20
C LEU A 135 -0.95 -7.55 -5.16
N LEU A 136 -1.27 -8.79 -4.78
CA LEU A 136 -2.15 -9.68 -5.51
C LEU A 136 -3.61 -9.43 -5.12
N VAL A 137 -4.48 -9.37 -6.12
CA VAL A 137 -5.92 -9.18 -5.98
C VAL A 137 -6.64 -10.19 -6.87
N ALA A 138 -7.69 -10.81 -6.35
CA ALA A 138 -8.57 -11.65 -7.15
C ALA A 138 -9.68 -10.80 -7.80
N LYS A 139 -10.08 -11.18 -9.03
CA LYS A 139 -11.14 -10.49 -9.78
C LYS A 139 -12.52 -11.13 -9.60
N THR A 140 -12.59 -12.21 -8.82
CA THR A 140 -13.85 -12.88 -8.42
C THR A 140 -13.76 -13.37 -6.97
N LYS A 141 -14.92 -13.48 -6.31
CA LYS A 141 -15.00 -13.96 -4.93
C LYS A 141 -14.55 -15.42 -4.78
N ASP A 142 -14.80 -16.24 -5.78
CA ASP A 142 -14.44 -17.67 -5.74
C ASP A 142 -12.93 -17.88 -5.83
N VAL A 143 -12.25 -17.07 -6.64
CA VAL A 143 -10.78 -17.09 -6.72
C VAL A 143 -10.16 -16.55 -5.42
N ALA A 144 -10.76 -15.52 -4.81
CA ALA A 144 -10.31 -15.02 -3.51
C ALA A 144 -10.41 -16.09 -2.43
N ARG A 145 -11.52 -16.84 -2.37
CA ARG A 145 -11.72 -17.94 -1.41
C ARG A 145 -10.71 -19.07 -1.58
N GLN A 146 -10.29 -19.37 -2.81
CA GLN A 146 -9.25 -20.38 -3.04
C GLN A 146 -7.90 -19.95 -2.45
N PHE A 147 -7.53 -18.68 -2.56
CA PHE A 147 -6.33 -18.16 -1.88
C PHE A 147 -6.49 -18.14 -0.36
N GLU A 148 -7.65 -17.77 0.16
CA GLU A 148 -7.92 -17.75 1.59
C GLU A 148 -7.75 -19.14 2.22
N LYS A 149 -8.23 -20.18 1.53
CA LYS A 149 -8.13 -21.57 1.97
C LYS A 149 -6.69 -22.09 1.93
N ASP A 150 -6.01 -21.90 0.81
CA ASP A 150 -4.75 -22.59 0.48
C ASP A 150 -3.57 -21.60 0.34
N TRP A 151 -3.60 -20.47 1.06
CA TRP A 151 -2.59 -19.41 0.91
C TRP A 151 -1.15 -19.90 1.01
N LYS A 152 -0.82 -20.67 2.02
CA LYS A 152 0.55 -21.16 2.27
C LYS A 152 1.05 -22.12 1.20
N GLU A 153 0.15 -22.90 0.62
CA GLU A 153 0.47 -23.88 -0.43
C GLU A 153 0.63 -23.19 -1.79
N ARG A 154 -0.17 -22.13 -2.02
CA ARG A 154 -0.19 -21.42 -3.29
C ARG A 154 0.87 -20.33 -3.39
N VAL A 155 1.18 -19.62 -2.31
CA VAL A 155 2.12 -18.50 -2.31
C VAL A 155 3.42 -18.93 -1.64
N PHE A 156 4.40 -19.27 -2.46
CA PHE A 156 5.63 -19.90 -2.03
C PHE A 156 6.83 -18.93 -1.89
N ASP A 157 6.73 -17.72 -2.41
CA ASP A 157 7.74 -16.67 -2.13
C ASP A 157 7.07 -15.28 -2.02
N ARG A 158 7.31 -14.62 -0.89
CA ARG A 158 6.99 -13.23 -0.61
C ARG A 158 8.22 -12.56 -0.05
N SER A 159 9.01 -11.96 -0.92
CA SER A 159 10.24 -11.30 -0.50
C SER A 159 10.10 -9.80 -0.51
N TYR A 160 10.70 -9.19 0.50
CA TYR A 160 10.74 -7.76 0.73
C TYR A 160 12.18 -7.27 0.72
N ILE A 161 12.36 -6.02 0.35
CA ILE A 161 13.61 -5.29 0.52
C ILE A 161 13.36 -4.12 1.46
N ALA A 162 14.26 -3.90 2.40
CA ALA A 162 14.20 -2.78 3.32
C ALA A 162 15.57 -2.15 3.53
N VAL A 163 15.57 -0.90 3.99
CA VAL A 163 16.79 -0.28 4.54
C VAL A 163 16.61 -0.09 6.04
N THR A 164 17.60 -0.54 6.79
CA THR A 164 17.61 -0.52 8.26
C THR A 164 18.70 0.37 8.83
N TRP A 165 18.51 0.82 10.06
CA TRP A 165 19.56 1.38 10.88
C TRP A 165 20.48 0.27 11.37
N GLY A 166 21.73 0.27 10.89
CA GLY A 166 22.69 -0.80 11.15
C GLY A 166 22.34 -2.11 10.45
N ALA A 167 23.27 -3.05 10.50
CA ALA A 167 23.13 -4.39 9.95
C ALA A 167 22.92 -5.40 11.08
N PRO A 168 21.90 -6.26 11.01
CA PRO A 168 21.74 -7.36 11.94
C PRO A 168 22.98 -8.25 12.02
N VAL A 169 23.28 -8.72 13.22
CA VAL A 169 24.33 -9.70 13.50
C VAL A 169 23.69 -10.91 14.15
N PRO A 170 23.80 -12.10 13.53
CA PRO A 170 24.48 -12.45 12.27
C PRO A 170 23.83 -11.79 11.04
N ALA A 171 24.56 -11.73 9.92
CA ALA A 171 24.09 -11.08 8.68
C ALA A 171 22.88 -11.79 8.02
N SER A 172 22.54 -12.97 8.45
CA SER A 172 21.32 -13.70 8.07
C SER A 172 20.79 -14.50 9.24
N GLY A 173 19.47 -14.67 9.29
CA GLY A 173 18.85 -15.40 10.37
C GLY A 173 17.34 -15.45 10.24
N THR A 174 16.70 -15.93 11.31
CA THR A 174 15.24 -16.02 11.43
C THR A 174 14.81 -15.38 12.73
N VAL A 175 13.84 -14.46 12.64
CA VAL A 175 13.14 -13.92 13.81
C VAL A 175 11.83 -14.69 13.98
N ARG A 176 11.59 -15.13 15.20
CA ARG A 176 10.38 -15.86 15.58
C ARG A 176 9.85 -15.28 16.89
N SER A 177 8.69 -14.69 16.85
CA SER A 177 8.01 -14.13 18.02
C SER A 177 6.50 -14.17 17.89
N TRP A 178 5.77 -13.91 18.96
CA TRP A 178 4.32 -13.81 18.99
C TRP A 178 3.92 -12.34 18.96
N LEU A 179 3.07 -11.97 18.00
CA LEU A 179 2.66 -10.60 17.79
C LEU A 179 1.23 -10.39 18.28
N THR A 180 1.04 -9.35 19.10
CA THR A 180 -0.25 -8.94 19.66
C THR A 180 -0.51 -7.49 19.27
N ASP A 181 -1.73 -7.20 18.80
CA ASP A 181 -2.20 -5.83 18.56
C ASP A 181 -2.59 -5.16 19.89
N ASN A 182 -2.16 -3.90 20.08
CA ASN A 182 -2.64 -3.02 21.15
C ASN A 182 -2.98 -1.64 20.60
N GLU A 183 -3.40 -0.71 21.45
CA GLU A 183 -3.77 0.66 21.07
C GLU A 183 -2.61 1.47 20.43
N TYR A 184 -1.35 1.16 20.78
CA TYR A 184 -0.17 1.84 20.27
C TYR A 184 0.44 1.18 19.03
N GLY A 185 -0.04 -0.02 18.65
CA GLY A 185 0.48 -0.74 17.48
C GLY A 185 0.52 -2.25 17.67
N VAL A 186 1.59 -2.88 17.18
CA VAL A 186 1.87 -4.30 17.35
C VAL A 186 3.08 -4.46 18.24
N VAL A 187 2.99 -5.30 19.24
CA VAL A 187 4.10 -5.67 20.14
C VAL A 187 4.48 -7.11 19.95
N SER A 188 5.77 -7.43 20.17
CA SER A 188 6.30 -8.79 20.09
C SER A 188 6.58 -9.37 21.48
N SER A 189 6.50 -10.69 21.58
CA SER A 189 6.94 -11.47 22.71
C SER A 189 7.75 -12.67 22.23
N PRO A 190 8.89 -13.00 22.86
CA PRO A 190 9.67 -14.19 22.51
C PRO A 190 8.97 -15.50 22.87
N THR A 191 8.03 -15.46 23.80
CA THR A 191 7.23 -16.60 24.26
C THR A 191 5.77 -16.41 23.89
N ASP A 192 5.02 -17.50 23.82
CA ASP A 192 3.58 -17.47 23.58
C ASP A 192 2.87 -16.71 24.70
N ASN A 193 2.26 -15.60 24.33
CA ASN A 193 1.51 -14.70 25.21
C ASN A 193 0.04 -14.56 24.76
N GLY A 194 -0.47 -15.54 23.99
CA GLY A 194 -1.76 -15.48 23.35
C GLY A 194 -1.76 -14.69 22.03
N GLY A 195 -0.61 -14.21 21.58
CA GLY A 195 -0.41 -13.54 20.30
C GLY A 195 -0.41 -14.51 19.11
N LYS A 196 -0.19 -13.97 17.93
CA LYS A 196 -0.10 -14.77 16.70
C LYS A 196 1.36 -14.98 16.33
N LEU A 197 1.78 -16.24 16.20
CA LEU A 197 3.12 -16.60 15.75
C LEU A 197 3.47 -15.89 14.44
N ALA A 198 4.63 -15.25 14.43
CA ALA A 198 5.24 -14.57 13.30
C ALA A 198 6.65 -15.08 13.04
N ILE A 199 6.98 -15.35 11.78
CA ILE A 199 8.29 -15.88 11.36
C ILE A 199 8.76 -15.08 10.14
N THR A 200 9.94 -14.46 10.27
CA THR A 200 10.60 -13.68 9.22
C THR A 200 12.04 -14.14 9.07
N HIS A 201 12.42 -14.56 7.87
CA HIS A 201 13.82 -14.80 7.50
C HIS A 201 14.41 -13.50 6.97
N TYR A 202 15.66 -13.21 7.31
CA TYR A 202 16.36 -12.04 6.83
C TYR A 202 17.78 -12.36 6.34
N LYS A 203 18.27 -11.54 5.41
CA LYS A 203 19.65 -11.57 4.92
C LYS A 203 20.08 -10.15 4.57
N THR A 204 21.16 -9.68 5.18
CA THR A 204 21.83 -8.43 4.80
C THR A 204 22.49 -8.61 3.43
N LEU A 205 22.13 -7.76 2.48
CA LEU A 205 22.67 -7.78 1.13
C LEU A 205 23.83 -6.80 0.95
N ASN A 206 23.74 -5.63 1.59
CA ASN A 206 24.76 -4.60 1.54
C ASN A 206 24.77 -3.79 2.84
N LYS A 207 25.92 -3.13 3.12
CA LYS A 207 26.12 -2.28 4.29
C LYS A 207 26.98 -1.09 3.90
N LYS A 208 26.54 0.12 4.28
CA LYS A 208 27.32 1.35 4.09
C LYS A 208 27.03 2.36 5.20
N GLY A 209 28.06 2.72 5.95
CA GLY A 209 27.92 3.60 7.10
C GLY A 209 26.89 3.07 8.11
N PRO A 210 25.93 3.90 8.52
CA PRO A 210 24.90 3.50 9.49
C PRO A 210 23.75 2.69 8.87
N TYR A 211 23.75 2.37 7.59
CA TYR A 211 22.64 1.75 6.88
C TYR A 211 22.96 0.34 6.40
N ALA A 212 21.93 -0.52 6.34
CA ALA A 212 22.02 -1.81 5.69
C ALA A 212 20.82 -2.05 4.78
N LEU A 213 21.08 -2.68 3.64
CA LEU A 213 20.08 -3.19 2.71
C LEU A 213 19.77 -4.63 3.09
N VAL A 214 18.56 -4.90 3.52
CA VAL A 214 18.18 -6.21 4.08
C VAL A 214 17.03 -6.80 3.26
N LYS A 215 17.25 -8.02 2.75
CA LYS A 215 16.20 -8.85 2.16
C LYS A 215 15.48 -9.61 3.26
N MET A 216 14.14 -9.68 3.17
CA MET A 216 13.33 -10.46 4.10
C MET A 216 12.34 -11.34 3.35
N ASN A 217 12.11 -12.53 3.87
CA ASN A 217 11.13 -13.49 3.37
C ASN A 217 10.18 -13.89 4.51
N LEU A 218 8.89 -13.97 4.21
CA LEU A 218 7.84 -14.18 5.20
C LEU A 218 7.22 -15.58 5.11
N GLU A 219 7.29 -16.37 6.20
CA GLU A 219 6.44 -17.56 6.36
C GLU A 219 5.03 -17.19 6.80
N THR A 220 4.90 -16.16 7.62
CA THR A 220 3.63 -15.62 8.13
C THR A 220 3.39 -14.20 7.62
N GLY A 221 2.19 -13.67 7.78
CA GLY A 221 1.85 -12.31 7.33
C GLY A 221 1.04 -11.56 8.38
N ARG A 222 1.66 -11.23 9.54
CA ARG A 222 1.00 -10.45 10.59
C ARG A 222 1.11 -8.96 10.32
N ARG A 223 0.22 -8.17 10.89
CA ARG A 223 0.28 -6.71 10.79
C ARG A 223 1.64 -6.21 11.26
N ASN A 224 2.26 -5.32 10.49
CA ASN A 224 3.57 -4.70 10.78
C ASN A 224 4.73 -5.70 11.07
N GLN A 225 4.59 -6.97 10.73
CA GLN A 225 5.50 -8.05 11.15
C GLN A 225 6.98 -7.73 10.91
N ILE A 226 7.35 -7.35 9.70
CA ILE A 226 8.75 -7.00 9.36
C ILE A 226 9.24 -5.84 10.21
N ARG A 227 8.42 -4.82 10.39
CA ARG A 227 8.75 -3.59 11.11
C ARG A 227 9.03 -3.87 12.58
N VAL A 228 8.17 -4.69 13.21
CA VAL A 228 8.33 -5.13 14.59
C VAL A 228 9.57 -6.00 14.74
N HIS A 229 9.77 -7.01 13.89
CA HIS A 229 10.91 -7.92 13.96
C HIS A 229 12.26 -7.20 13.78
N MET A 230 12.33 -6.24 12.86
CA MET A 230 13.57 -5.47 12.68
C MET A 230 13.83 -4.53 13.87
N ARG A 231 12.79 -4.01 14.52
CA ARG A 231 12.92 -3.27 15.78
C ARG A 231 13.37 -4.19 16.93
N GLU A 232 12.83 -5.40 17.02
CA GLU A 232 13.20 -6.44 17.99
C GLU A 232 14.70 -6.80 17.88
N LEU A 233 15.23 -6.88 16.66
CA LEU A 233 16.66 -7.07 16.41
C LEU A 233 17.54 -5.84 16.73
N GLY A 234 16.95 -4.70 17.12
CA GLY A 234 17.69 -3.45 17.33
C GLY A 234 18.04 -2.68 16.05
N HIS A 235 17.52 -3.12 14.90
CA HIS A 235 17.77 -2.55 13.57
C HIS A 235 16.48 -2.08 12.89
N PRO A 236 15.78 -1.06 13.42
CA PRO A 236 14.52 -0.61 12.85
C PRO A 236 14.70 -0.09 11.42
N LEU A 237 13.60 -0.12 10.66
CA LEU A 237 13.58 0.41 9.30
C LEU A 237 13.71 1.94 9.30
N LEU A 238 14.38 2.47 8.27
CA LEU A 238 14.44 3.92 8.06
C LEU A 238 13.05 4.48 7.81
N LYS A 239 12.79 5.67 8.40
CA LYS A 239 11.51 6.40 8.29
C LYS A 239 10.30 5.58 8.72
N ASP A 240 10.48 4.67 9.67
CA ASP A 240 9.35 3.99 10.30
C ASP A 240 8.73 4.90 11.38
N PRO A 241 7.48 5.38 11.21
CA PRO A 241 6.88 6.35 12.13
C PRO A 241 6.47 5.75 13.49
N ILE A 242 6.44 4.40 13.60
CA ILE A 242 5.97 3.71 14.80
C ILE A 242 7.13 2.98 15.49
N TYR A 243 7.92 2.22 14.73
CA TYR A 243 8.97 1.35 15.25
C TYR A 243 10.38 1.88 15.02
N GLY A 244 10.52 2.99 14.27
CA GLY A 244 11.79 3.64 13.97
C GLY A 244 12.36 4.46 15.13
N TYR A 245 13.48 5.10 14.88
CA TYR A 245 14.03 6.10 15.80
C TYR A 245 13.28 7.43 15.67
N ARG A 246 13.02 8.13 16.80
CA ARG A 246 12.31 9.41 16.81
C ARG A 246 13.00 10.48 15.97
N ASP A 247 14.34 10.54 16.04
CA ASP A 247 15.18 11.51 15.34
C ASP A 247 15.81 10.92 14.09
N ASP A 248 15.02 10.20 13.29
CA ASP A 248 15.50 9.61 12.04
C ASP A 248 15.88 10.70 11.03
N LYS A 249 17.20 10.96 10.94
CA LYS A 249 17.83 11.91 9.99
C LYS A 249 18.25 11.26 8.68
N SER A 250 17.81 10.03 8.40
CA SER A 250 18.13 9.38 7.11
C SER A 250 17.59 10.21 5.93
N PRO A 251 18.23 10.14 4.76
CA PRO A 251 17.85 10.95 3.60
C PRO A 251 16.56 10.48 2.91
N LEU A 252 15.99 9.33 3.32
CA LEU A 252 14.75 8.84 2.76
C LEU A 252 13.56 9.70 3.19
N LYS A 253 12.51 9.72 2.37
CA LYS A 253 11.27 10.49 2.61
C LYS A 253 10.08 9.60 2.97
N ARG A 254 10.26 8.29 3.01
CA ARG A 254 9.20 7.31 3.29
C ARG A 254 9.75 6.09 4.03
N LEU A 255 8.86 5.29 4.60
CA LEU A 255 9.18 3.98 5.15
C LEU A 255 9.98 3.14 4.13
N ALA A 256 11.16 2.70 4.55
CA ALA A 256 12.06 1.92 3.71
C ALA A 256 11.68 0.44 3.67
N LEU A 257 10.49 0.14 3.13
CA LEU A 257 9.98 -1.22 2.97
C LEU A 257 9.24 -1.37 1.64
N HIS A 258 9.63 -2.41 0.87
CA HIS A 258 9.05 -2.69 -0.44
C HIS A 258 8.93 -4.19 -0.69
N ALA A 259 7.73 -4.65 -1.08
CA ALA A 259 7.43 -6.02 -1.48
C ALA A 259 7.84 -6.23 -2.93
N TYR A 260 9.07 -6.65 -3.19
CA TYR A 260 9.62 -6.67 -4.54
C TYR A 260 9.39 -7.99 -5.28
N ARG A 261 9.08 -9.10 -4.56
CA ARG A 261 8.92 -10.43 -5.16
C ARG A 261 7.65 -11.10 -4.64
N LEU A 262 6.91 -11.69 -5.57
CA LEU A 262 5.72 -12.48 -5.28
C LEU A 262 5.64 -13.67 -6.25
N PHE A 263 5.79 -14.89 -5.74
CA PHE A 263 5.67 -16.13 -6.52
C PHE A 263 4.53 -16.97 -5.98
N PHE A 264 3.66 -17.41 -6.88
CA PHE A 264 2.47 -18.18 -6.51
C PHE A 264 2.02 -19.11 -7.61
N THR A 265 1.25 -20.14 -7.23
CA THR A 265 0.55 -21.03 -8.16
C THR A 265 -0.83 -20.44 -8.46
N HIS A 266 -1.12 -20.23 -9.74
CA HIS A 266 -2.41 -19.69 -10.18
C HIS A 266 -3.53 -20.68 -9.83
N PRO A 267 -4.59 -20.26 -9.09
CA PRO A 267 -5.58 -21.18 -8.51
C PRO A 267 -6.44 -21.90 -9.56
N VAL A 268 -6.64 -21.32 -10.74
CA VAL A 268 -7.48 -21.89 -11.79
C VAL A 268 -6.68 -22.65 -12.82
N THR A 269 -5.49 -22.14 -13.21
CA THR A 269 -4.69 -22.76 -14.29
C THR A 269 -3.61 -23.70 -13.79
N GLY A 270 -3.29 -23.69 -12.50
CA GLY A 270 -2.19 -24.45 -11.90
C GLY A 270 -0.79 -23.97 -12.28
N LYS A 271 -0.66 -22.92 -13.11
CA LYS A 271 0.64 -22.42 -13.56
C LYS A 271 1.33 -21.61 -12.45
N GLU A 272 2.65 -21.77 -12.36
CA GLU A 272 3.46 -20.87 -11.51
C GLU A 272 3.56 -19.48 -12.14
N ILE A 273 3.29 -18.47 -11.35
CA ILE A 273 3.46 -17.06 -11.69
C ILE A 273 4.58 -16.50 -10.81
N LYS A 274 5.62 -15.99 -11.45
CA LYS A 274 6.82 -15.43 -10.78
C LYS A 274 6.97 -13.97 -11.17
N LEU A 275 6.72 -13.08 -10.22
CA LEU A 275 6.76 -11.63 -10.44
C LEU A 275 7.80 -10.98 -9.53
N GLU A 276 8.57 -10.09 -10.13
CA GLU A 276 9.55 -9.26 -9.42
C GLU A 276 9.46 -7.82 -9.93
N THR A 277 9.69 -6.87 -9.04
CA THR A 277 9.91 -5.46 -9.37
C THR A 277 11.34 -5.06 -9.03
N PRO A 278 11.91 -4.07 -9.70
CA PRO A 278 13.18 -3.48 -9.29
C PRO A 278 13.12 -2.98 -7.84
N PHE A 279 14.25 -2.97 -7.17
CA PHE A 279 14.36 -2.28 -5.88
C PHE A 279 14.14 -0.78 -6.09
N PRO A 280 13.45 -0.10 -5.15
CA PRO A 280 13.28 1.35 -5.26
C PRO A 280 14.64 2.05 -5.38
N PRO A 281 14.83 2.91 -6.39
CA PRO A 281 16.13 3.57 -6.62
C PRO A 281 16.63 4.33 -5.40
N GLU A 282 15.73 4.96 -4.64
CA GLU A 282 16.07 5.68 -3.41
C GLU A 282 16.65 4.77 -2.30
N PHE A 283 16.39 3.44 -2.37
CA PHE A 283 17.01 2.50 -1.43
C PHE A 283 18.42 2.11 -1.88
N THR A 284 18.61 1.89 -3.17
CA THR A 284 19.89 1.41 -3.72
C THR A 284 20.92 2.52 -3.80
N THR A 285 20.53 3.76 -4.11
CA THR A 285 21.45 4.90 -4.18
C THR A 285 22.16 5.23 -2.86
N LEU A 286 21.60 4.79 -1.72
CA LEU A 286 22.28 4.89 -0.42
C LEU A 286 23.56 4.06 -0.36
N PHE A 287 23.70 3.07 -1.23
CA PHE A 287 24.81 2.09 -1.25
C PHE A 287 25.71 2.27 -2.47
N ASP A 288 25.38 3.17 -3.38
CA ASP A 288 26.25 3.52 -4.51
C ASP A 288 27.55 4.19 -4.01
N LYS A 289 28.64 4.04 -4.77
CA LYS A 289 29.99 4.51 -4.38
C LYS A 289 30.08 6.00 -4.14
#